data_7c6ccc6b0b70fa3ca7d201343fc46ea1
#
_entry.id   7c6ccc6b0b70fa3ca7d201343fc46ea1
#
_cell.length_a   1.000
_cell.length_b   1.000
_cell.length_c   1.000
_cell.angle_alpha   90.00
_cell.angle_beta   90.00
_cell.angle_gamma   90.00
#
_symmetry.space_group_name_H-M   'P 1'
#
loop_
_entity.id
_entity.type
_entity.pdbx_description
1 polymer ?
#
loop_
_entity_poly.entity_id
_entity_poly.type
_entity_poly.pdbx_seq_one_letter_code
_entity_poly.pdbx_strand_id
1 'polypeptide(L)'
;MTSATASTSPADRTTAPKPFSLRDATPADVPAIHAIYAHHVLHGRASFEEVPPTLDDMQRRFAEVQCKGLPYLVAEREGEVLGYAYASSYRTRSAYRFAIEDSIYIDHRRVGEGLGQALLAELIARCETGPWRQMVAVIACTAGGEGAGSLAVHERLGFRTVGRLEAAGFKHGQWIDTVLMQRVLGAGANTLPE
;
A
#
# COMPACT_ATOMS: atom_id res chain seq x y z
N MET A 1 -21.99 60.68 -11.78
CA MET A 1 -22.44 59.31 -12.07
C MET A 1 -21.21 58.41 -11.94
N THR A 2 -20.98 57.88 -10.76
CA THR A 2 -19.83 57.03 -10.42
C THR A 2 -20.36 55.63 -10.17
N SER A 3 -20.01 54.70 -11.08
CA SER A 3 -20.42 53.28 -10.98
C SER A 3 -19.36 52.54 -10.15
N ALA A 4 -19.82 51.97 -9.04
CA ALA A 4 -18.98 51.12 -8.20
C ALA A 4 -19.11 49.67 -8.69
N THR A 5 -18.01 49.14 -9.17
CA THR A 5 -17.86 47.70 -9.48
C THR A 5 -17.53 46.91 -8.21
N ALA A 6 -18.47 46.11 -7.75
CA ALA A 6 -18.23 45.16 -6.66
C ALA A 6 -17.35 44.00 -7.15
N SER A 7 -16.17 43.89 -6.58
CA SER A 7 -15.26 42.73 -6.75
C SER A 7 -15.71 41.61 -5.82
N THR A 8 -16.26 40.54 -6.38
CA THR A 8 -16.53 39.28 -5.67
C THR A 8 -15.26 38.46 -5.67
N SER A 9 -14.63 38.34 -4.51
CA SER A 9 -13.50 37.44 -4.27
C SER A 9 -14.03 35.98 -4.21
N PRO A 10 -13.45 35.02 -4.93
CA PRO A 10 -13.80 33.62 -4.75
C PRO A 10 -13.15 33.13 -3.46
N ALA A 11 -13.98 32.70 -2.51
CA ALA A 11 -13.53 32.04 -1.31
C ALA A 11 -12.93 30.68 -1.67
N ASP A 12 -11.62 30.58 -1.59
CA ASP A 12 -10.85 29.35 -1.59
C ASP A 12 -11.19 28.57 -0.30
N ARG A 13 -12.10 27.61 -0.41
CA ARG A 13 -12.38 26.65 0.67
C ARG A 13 -11.49 25.43 0.48
N THR A 14 -10.26 25.53 0.89
CA THR A 14 -9.41 24.36 1.17
C THR A 14 -9.96 23.71 2.45
N THR A 15 -11.01 22.91 2.33
CA THR A 15 -11.49 22.09 3.44
C THR A 15 -10.44 21.04 3.72
N ALA A 16 -9.86 21.04 4.93
CA ALA A 16 -8.99 19.98 5.39
C ALA A 16 -9.68 18.61 5.18
N PRO A 17 -8.94 17.57 4.73
CA PRO A 17 -9.55 16.28 4.50
C PRO A 17 -10.17 15.77 5.79
N LYS A 18 -11.41 15.25 5.70
CA LYS A 18 -12.10 14.65 6.85
C LYS A 18 -11.24 13.54 7.46
N PRO A 19 -11.27 13.35 8.78
CA PRO A 19 -10.52 12.28 9.43
C PRO A 19 -10.97 10.91 8.92
N PHE A 20 -10.06 9.95 8.93
CA PHE A 20 -10.31 8.54 8.62
C PHE A 20 -9.88 7.66 9.80
N SER A 21 -10.38 6.45 9.88
CA SER A 21 -9.95 5.43 10.85
C SER A 21 -9.23 4.29 10.16
N LEU A 22 -8.34 3.62 10.90
CA LEU A 22 -7.70 2.38 10.49
C LEU A 22 -8.28 1.24 11.33
N ARG A 23 -8.59 0.12 10.69
CA ARG A 23 -9.09 -1.07 11.36
C ARG A 23 -8.68 -2.33 10.62
N ASP A 24 -8.83 -3.46 11.28
CA ASP A 24 -8.69 -4.76 10.62
C ASP A 24 -9.75 -4.90 9.53
N ALA A 25 -9.32 -5.45 8.39
CA ALA A 25 -10.23 -5.77 7.31
C ALA A 25 -11.06 -7.01 7.65
N THR A 26 -12.29 -7.01 7.18
CA THR A 26 -13.23 -8.12 7.32
C THR A 26 -13.60 -8.69 5.94
N PRO A 27 -14.18 -9.88 5.85
CA PRO A 27 -14.67 -10.39 4.57
C PRO A 27 -15.65 -9.47 3.84
N ALA A 28 -16.39 -8.62 4.58
CA ALA A 28 -17.32 -7.65 4.01
C ALA A 28 -16.61 -6.50 3.25
N ASP A 29 -15.32 -6.27 3.53
CA ASP A 29 -14.53 -5.23 2.86
C ASP A 29 -13.94 -5.71 1.50
N VAL A 30 -13.90 -7.03 1.27
CA VAL A 30 -13.25 -7.61 0.10
C VAL A 30 -13.80 -7.07 -1.23
N PRO A 31 -15.11 -6.81 -1.40
CA PRO A 31 -15.60 -6.18 -2.63
C PRO A 31 -14.99 -4.78 -2.89
N ALA A 32 -14.85 -3.94 -1.87
CA ALA A 32 -14.24 -2.62 -1.98
C ALA A 32 -12.72 -2.72 -2.24
N ILE A 33 -12.04 -3.61 -1.52
CA ILE A 33 -10.61 -3.95 -1.74
C ILE A 33 -10.39 -4.41 -3.18
N HIS A 34 -11.24 -5.30 -3.69
CA HIS A 34 -11.19 -5.78 -5.07
C HIS A 34 -11.34 -4.62 -6.07
N ALA A 35 -12.30 -3.72 -5.87
CA ALA A 35 -12.51 -2.59 -6.75
C ALA A 35 -11.29 -1.65 -6.82
N ILE A 36 -10.66 -1.36 -5.66
CA ILE A 36 -9.42 -0.59 -5.59
C ILE A 36 -8.29 -1.32 -6.34
N TYR A 37 -8.10 -2.61 -6.08
CA TYR A 37 -7.04 -3.39 -6.72
C TYR A 37 -7.24 -3.50 -8.24
N ALA A 38 -8.46 -3.79 -8.69
CA ALA A 38 -8.79 -3.89 -10.11
C ALA A 38 -8.46 -2.60 -10.87
N HIS A 39 -8.72 -1.42 -10.27
CA HIS A 39 -8.32 -0.14 -10.85
C HIS A 39 -6.79 -0.07 -11.05
N HIS A 40 -5.99 -0.43 -10.04
CA HIS A 40 -4.53 -0.43 -10.14
C HIS A 40 -4.00 -1.45 -11.15
N VAL A 41 -4.67 -2.60 -11.29
CA VAL A 41 -4.31 -3.61 -12.32
C VAL A 41 -4.58 -3.05 -13.72
N LEU A 42 -5.73 -2.42 -13.94
CA LEU A 42 -6.13 -1.96 -15.27
C LEU A 42 -5.44 -0.65 -15.71
N HIS A 43 -5.15 0.24 -14.76
CA HIS A 43 -4.74 1.61 -15.11
C HIS A 43 -3.36 2.00 -14.54
N GLY A 44 -2.84 1.25 -13.57
CA GLY A 44 -1.57 1.52 -12.92
C GLY A 44 -0.50 0.47 -13.24
N ARG A 45 0.69 0.72 -12.72
CA ARG A 45 1.85 -0.19 -12.83
C ARG A 45 2.33 -0.70 -11.47
N ALA A 46 1.66 -0.32 -10.39
CA ALA A 46 1.98 -0.78 -9.04
C ALA A 46 1.79 -2.30 -8.87
N SER A 47 0.89 -2.90 -9.64
CA SER A 47 0.74 -4.35 -9.76
C SER A 47 1.21 -4.82 -11.14
N PHE A 48 1.92 -5.96 -11.17
CA PHE A 48 2.35 -6.59 -12.43
C PHE A 48 1.28 -7.55 -12.99
N GLU A 49 0.14 -7.68 -12.33
CA GLU A 49 -1.02 -8.34 -12.94
C GLU A 49 -1.58 -7.47 -14.07
N GLU A 50 -1.99 -8.09 -15.18
CA GLU A 50 -2.55 -7.41 -16.34
C GLU A 50 -4.07 -7.59 -16.44
N VAL A 51 -4.58 -8.66 -15.80
CA VAL A 51 -6.01 -8.96 -15.70
C VAL A 51 -6.38 -8.95 -14.22
N PRO A 52 -7.40 -8.18 -13.82
CA PRO A 52 -7.84 -8.19 -12.43
C PRO A 52 -8.29 -9.59 -12.00
N PRO A 53 -7.94 -10.03 -10.77
CA PRO A 53 -8.47 -11.27 -10.22
C PRO A 53 -9.99 -11.18 -10.10
N THR A 54 -10.66 -12.32 -10.05
CA THR A 54 -12.08 -12.38 -9.71
C THR A 54 -12.30 -12.02 -8.23
N LEU A 55 -13.54 -11.70 -7.87
CA LEU A 55 -13.88 -11.48 -6.46
C LEU A 55 -13.59 -12.72 -5.60
N ASP A 56 -13.88 -13.91 -6.12
CA ASP A 56 -13.59 -15.18 -5.43
C ASP A 56 -12.08 -15.39 -5.23
N ASP A 57 -11.26 -14.99 -6.20
CA ASP A 57 -9.80 -15.00 -6.05
C ASP A 57 -9.33 -14.05 -4.93
N MET A 58 -9.92 -12.86 -4.86
CA MET A 58 -9.60 -11.90 -3.80
C MET A 58 -10.04 -12.40 -2.43
N GLN A 59 -11.20 -13.04 -2.33
CA GLN A 59 -11.66 -13.66 -1.08
C GLN A 59 -10.70 -14.77 -0.63
N ARG A 60 -10.22 -15.61 -1.55
CA ARG A 60 -9.21 -16.62 -1.24
C ARG A 60 -7.90 -16.03 -0.76
N ARG A 61 -7.37 -15.01 -1.49
CA ARG A 61 -6.13 -14.29 -1.10
C ARG A 61 -6.26 -13.66 0.28
N PHE A 62 -7.40 -13.03 0.57
CA PHE A 62 -7.71 -12.48 1.89
C PHE A 62 -7.68 -13.56 2.99
N ALA A 63 -8.38 -14.69 2.77
CA ALA A 63 -8.42 -15.79 3.71
C ALA A 63 -7.04 -16.43 3.93
N GLU A 64 -6.19 -16.52 2.90
CA GLU A 64 -4.83 -17.03 3.01
C GLU A 64 -3.95 -16.15 3.90
N VAL A 65 -4.07 -14.81 3.80
CA VAL A 65 -3.37 -13.88 4.67
C VAL A 65 -3.81 -14.06 6.13
N GLN A 66 -5.12 -14.14 6.35
CA GLN A 66 -5.70 -14.34 7.69
C GLN A 66 -5.31 -15.67 8.32
N CYS A 67 -5.32 -16.76 7.57
CA CYS A 67 -4.90 -18.09 8.04
C CYS A 67 -3.43 -18.12 8.52
N LYS A 68 -2.59 -17.24 8.01
CA LYS A 68 -1.19 -17.09 8.44
C LYS A 68 -1.01 -16.16 9.63
N GLY A 69 -2.09 -15.61 10.17
CA GLY A 69 -2.04 -14.62 11.25
C GLY A 69 -1.41 -13.28 10.84
N LEU A 70 -1.37 -12.99 9.53
CA LEU A 70 -0.79 -11.76 9.00
C LEU A 70 -1.83 -10.64 9.01
N PRO A 71 -1.44 -9.39 9.34
CA PRO A 71 -2.34 -8.26 9.36
C PRO A 71 -2.88 -7.92 7.97
N TYR A 72 -4.15 -7.58 7.92
CA TYR A 72 -4.84 -7.01 6.76
C TYR A 72 -5.69 -5.85 7.24
N LEU A 73 -5.39 -4.63 6.79
CA LEU A 73 -5.95 -3.38 7.29
C LEU A 73 -6.70 -2.63 6.20
N VAL A 74 -7.71 -1.88 6.59
CA VAL A 74 -8.38 -0.88 5.74
C VAL A 74 -8.34 0.49 6.39
N ALA A 75 -8.25 1.53 5.56
CA ALA A 75 -8.56 2.90 5.93
C ALA A 75 -9.99 3.18 5.53
N GLU A 76 -10.80 3.65 6.49
CA GLU A 76 -12.24 3.86 6.32
C GLU A 76 -12.63 5.28 6.70
N ARG A 77 -13.58 5.83 5.98
CA ARG A 77 -14.25 7.09 6.29
C ARG A 77 -15.74 6.97 5.97
N GLU A 78 -16.59 7.19 6.98
CA GLU A 78 -18.05 7.18 6.82
C GLU A 78 -18.59 5.89 6.13
N GLY A 79 -17.97 4.73 6.41
CA GLY A 79 -18.33 3.44 5.81
C GLY A 79 -17.71 3.16 4.44
N GLU A 80 -16.97 4.11 3.85
CA GLU A 80 -16.24 3.92 2.59
C GLU A 80 -14.79 3.47 2.84
N VAL A 81 -14.36 2.38 2.22
CA VAL A 81 -12.96 1.93 2.21
C VAL A 81 -12.17 2.80 1.24
N LEU A 82 -11.18 3.53 1.75
CA LEU A 82 -10.36 4.49 0.99
C LEU A 82 -9.02 3.90 0.53
N GLY A 83 -8.63 2.79 1.11
CA GLY A 83 -7.39 2.09 0.82
C GLY A 83 -7.19 0.94 1.78
N TYR A 84 -6.22 0.11 1.48
CA TYR A 84 -5.90 -1.06 2.31
C TYR A 84 -4.41 -1.37 2.28
N ALA A 85 -3.95 -2.09 3.30
CA ALA A 85 -2.60 -2.64 3.37
C ALA A 85 -2.63 -4.02 4.01
N TYR A 86 -1.72 -4.88 3.59
CA TYR A 86 -1.57 -6.21 4.20
C TYR A 86 -0.11 -6.66 4.15
N ALA A 87 0.23 -7.59 5.03
CA ALA A 87 1.48 -8.33 4.95
C ALA A 87 1.25 -9.70 4.33
N SER A 88 2.24 -10.19 3.60
CA SER A 88 2.26 -11.55 3.05
C SER A 88 3.61 -12.22 3.28
N SER A 89 3.70 -13.55 3.11
CA SER A 89 5.00 -14.23 3.15
C SER A 89 5.87 -13.75 1.98
N TYR A 90 7.07 -13.27 2.25
CA TYR A 90 7.99 -12.78 1.20
C TYR A 90 8.32 -13.84 0.14
N ARG A 91 8.55 -15.09 0.57
CA ARG A 91 8.80 -16.23 -0.31
C ARG A 91 8.29 -17.52 0.33
N THR A 92 8.07 -18.55 -0.49
CA THR A 92 7.45 -19.81 -0.05
C THR A 92 8.39 -20.77 0.65
N ARG A 93 9.73 -20.64 0.48
CA ARG A 93 10.68 -21.55 1.14
C ARG A 93 10.77 -21.26 2.63
N SER A 94 10.80 -22.32 3.46
CA SER A 94 10.71 -22.26 4.92
C SER A 94 11.76 -21.37 5.60
N ALA A 95 12.95 -21.23 5.02
CA ALA A 95 13.99 -20.35 5.55
C ALA A 95 13.59 -18.86 5.53
N TYR A 96 12.60 -18.46 4.71
CA TYR A 96 12.06 -17.10 4.66
C TYR A 96 10.89 -16.85 5.64
N ARG A 97 10.55 -17.79 6.52
CA ARG A 97 9.36 -17.71 7.39
C ARG A 97 9.31 -16.47 8.30
N PHE A 98 10.45 -15.82 8.56
CA PHE A 98 10.56 -14.60 9.37
C PHE A 98 10.66 -13.32 8.53
N ALA A 99 10.55 -13.43 7.21
CA ALA A 99 10.50 -12.31 6.29
C ALA A 99 9.10 -12.20 5.67
N ILE A 100 8.55 -11.00 5.71
CA ILE A 100 7.26 -10.67 5.13
C ILE A 100 7.41 -9.57 4.09
N GLU A 101 6.43 -9.47 3.20
CA GLU A 101 6.30 -8.42 2.20
C GLU A 101 5.05 -7.60 2.50
N ASP A 102 5.15 -6.28 2.41
CA ASP A 102 4.00 -5.40 2.50
C ASP A 102 3.39 -5.11 1.13
N SER A 103 2.10 -4.83 1.14
CA SER A 103 1.35 -4.35 -0.02
C SER A 103 0.38 -3.28 0.40
N ILE A 104 0.34 -2.16 -0.34
CA ILE A 104 -0.50 -1.00 -0.04
C ILE A 104 -1.14 -0.49 -1.31
N TYR A 105 -2.45 -0.32 -1.28
CA TYR A 105 -3.22 0.23 -2.38
C TYR A 105 -4.21 1.27 -1.86
N ILE A 106 -4.16 2.45 -2.46
CA ILE A 106 -5.06 3.56 -2.11
C ILE A 106 -6.03 3.77 -3.27
N ASP A 107 -7.28 4.05 -2.97
CA ASP A 107 -8.23 4.47 -4.00
C ASP A 107 -7.63 5.66 -4.77
N HIS A 108 -7.58 5.54 -6.08
CA HIS A 108 -6.96 6.53 -6.97
C HIS A 108 -7.54 7.94 -6.80
N ARG A 109 -8.78 8.06 -6.30
CA ARG A 109 -9.47 9.32 -6.00
C ARG A 109 -9.00 9.96 -4.68
N ARG A 110 -8.25 9.23 -3.86
CA ARG A 110 -7.87 9.59 -2.49
C ARG A 110 -6.35 9.72 -2.30
N VAL A 111 -5.61 9.75 -3.39
CA VAL A 111 -4.14 9.91 -3.36
C VAL A 111 -3.78 11.29 -2.80
N GLY A 112 -2.74 11.35 -1.95
CA GLY A 112 -2.30 12.61 -1.34
C GLY A 112 -2.95 12.94 0.02
N GLU A 113 -3.92 12.14 0.50
CA GLU A 113 -4.60 12.35 1.78
C GLU A 113 -3.83 11.75 3.00
N GLY A 114 -2.61 11.25 2.82
CA GLY A 114 -1.80 10.66 3.90
C GLY A 114 -2.13 9.19 4.23
N LEU A 115 -3.11 8.59 3.54
CA LEU A 115 -3.60 7.24 3.80
C LEU A 115 -2.50 6.17 3.72
N GLY A 116 -1.65 6.24 2.69
CA GLY A 116 -0.57 5.26 2.48
C GLY A 116 0.44 5.25 3.63
N GLN A 117 0.84 6.42 4.13
CA GLN A 117 1.74 6.52 5.27
C GLN A 117 1.10 5.99 6.56
N ALA A 118 -0.17 6.31 6.79
CA ALA A 118 -0.88 5.85 7.98
C ALA A 118 -1.09 4.32 7.96
N LEU A 119 -1.52 3.75 6.82
CA LEU A 119 -1.69 2.31 6.65
C LEU A 119 -0.37 1.55 6.83
N LEU A 120 0.74 2.03 6.23
CA LEU A 120 2.03 1.38 6.38
C LEU A 120 2.55 1.46 7.82
N ALA A 121 2.39 2.60 8.49
CA ALA A 121 2.80 2.75 9.88
C ALA A 121 2.06 1.78 10.81
N GLU A 122 0.74 1.67 10.66
CA GLU A 122 -0.07 0.72 11.44
C GLU A 122 0.27 -0.74 11.09
N LEU A 123 0.47 -1.06 9.80
CA LEU A 123 0.88 -2.40 9.37
C LEU A 123 2.19 -2.81 10.01
N ILE A 124 3.19 -1.92 10.01
CA ILE A 124 4.48 -2.14 10.67
C ILE A 124 4.28 -2.41 12.16
N ALA A 125 3.52 -1.55 12.85
CA ALA A 125 3.26 -1.70 14.29
C ALA A 125 2.63 -3.05 14.63
N ARG A 126 1.66 -3.52 13.82
CA ARG A 126 1.06 -4.85 13.98
C ARG A 126 2.08 -5.96 13.72
N CYS A 127 2.90 -5.84 12.70
CA CYS A 127 3.92 -6.85 12.38
C CYS A 127 5.04 -6.91 13.42
N GLU A 128 5.38 -5.81 14.09
CA GLU A 128 6.40 -5.79 15.13
C GLU A 128 6.02 -6.60 16.38
N THR A 129 4.73 -6.87 16.61
CA THR A 129 4.25 -7.72 17.70
C THR A 129 4.29 -9.22 17.36
N GLY A 130 4.55 -9.57 16.10
CA GLY A 130 4.61 -10.95 15.62
C GLY A 130 6.02 -11.54 15.60
N PRO A 131 6.17 -12.74 15.04
CA PRO A 131 7.46 -13.44 15.00
C PRO A 131 8.39 -12.94 13.88
N TRP A 132 7.92 -12.03 13.04
CA TRP A 132 8.65 -11.57 11.86
C TRP A 132 9.82 -10.66 12.23
N ARG A 133 10.89 -10.76 11.46
CA ARG A 133 12.15 -10.06 11.69
C ARG A 133 12.53 -9.08 10.59
N GLN A 134 11.96 -9.25 9.41
CA GLN A 134 12.25 -8.39 8.25
C GLN A 134 10.95 -8.14 7.48
N MET A 135 10.78 -6.89 7.04
CA MET A 135 9.74 -6.52 6.08
C MET A 135 10.39 -6.02 4.79
N VAL A 136 9.93 -6.53 3.66
CA VAL A 136 10.40 -6.19 2.32
C VAL A 136 9.28 -5.45 1.61
N ALA A 137 9.63 -4.38 0.91
CA ALA A 137 8.76 -3.72 -0.04
C ALA A 137 9.30 -3.95 -1.46
N VAL A 138 8.39 -4.28 -2.38
CA VAL A 138 8.67 -4.51 -3.80
C VAL A 138 7.93 -3.44 -4.59
N ILE A 139 8.64 -2.39 -4.99
CA ILE A 139 8.02 -1.17 -5.52
C ILE A 139 8.31 -1.05 -7.02
N ALA A 140 7.24 -1.05 -7.82
CA ALA A 140 7.34 -0.78 -9.25
C ALA A 140 7.69 0.69 -9.49
N CYS A 141 8.68 0.94 -10.33
CA CYS A 141 9.17 2.27 -10.66
C CYS A 141 9.30 2.44 -12.18
N THR A 142 8.92 3.60 -12.68
CA THR A 142 9.09 3.93 -14.09
C THR A 142 9.95 5.19 -14.27
N ALA A 143 10.50 5.38 -15.46
CA ALA A 143 11.20 6.62 -15.82
C ALA A 143 10.30 7.86 -15.72
N GLY A 144 8.97 7.70 -15.81
CA GLY A 144 7.97 8.76 -15.65
C GLY A 144 7.69 9.15 -14.20
N GLY A 145 8.38 8.55 -13.20
CA GLY A 145 8.27 8.90 -11.79
C GLY A 145 7.19 8.12 -11.02
N GLU A 146 6.51 7.16 -11.62
CA GLU A 146 5.65 6.25 -10.86
C GLU A 146 6.49 5.48 -9.84
N GLY A 147 5.90 5.23 -8.66
CA GLY A 147 6.61 4.61 -7.54
C GLY A 147 7.30 5.60 -6.60
N ALA A 148 7.61 6.84 -7.02
CA ALA A 148 8.32 7.82 -6.18
C ALA A 148 7.61 8.12 -4.86
N GLY A 149 6.28 8.24 -4.88
CA GLY A 149 5.47 8.43 -3.67
C GLY A 149 5.56 7.26 -2.71
N SER A 150 5.54 6.03 -3.22
CA SER A 150 5.70 4.81 -2.43
C SER A 150 7.10 4.75 -1.82
N LEU A 151 8.16 4.98 -2.61
CA LEU A 151 9.54 5.04 -2.11
C LEU A 151 9.67 6.02 -0.95
N ALA A 152 9.18 7.26 -1.13
CA ALA A 152 9.26 8.29 -0.10
C ALA A 152 8.51 7.93 1.20
N VAL A 153 7.36 7.26 1.11
CA VAL A 153 6.61 6.77 2.28
C VAL A 153 7.39 5.69 3.01
N HIS A 154 7.93 4.72 2.28
CA HIS A 154 8.73 3.65 2.88
C HIS A 154 10.02 4.18 3.54
N GLU A 155 10.74 5.08 2.89
CA GLU A 155 11.94 5.73 3.47
C GLU A 155 11.62 6.45 4.79
N ARG A 156 10.53 7.23 4.84
CA ARG A 156 10.09 7.92 6.07
C ARG A 156 9.77 6.95 7.21
N LEU A 157 9.35 5.75 6.89
CA LEU A 157 9.01 4.70 7.86
C LEU A 157 10.16 3.71 8.09
N GLY A 158 11.40 4.09 7.74
CA GLY A 158 12.60 3.38 8.11
C GLY A 158 12.99 2.22 7.18
N PHE A 159 12.40 2.12 6.00
CA PHE A 159 12.92 1.23 4.97
C PHE A 159 14.14 1.85 4.31
N ARG A 160 15.08 0.99 3.92
CA ARG A 160 16.25 1.36 3.11
C ARG A 160 16.22 0.61 1.78
N THR A 161 16.63 1.23 0.71
CA THR A 161 16.82 0.56 -0.58
C THR A 161 17.93 -0.50 -0.47
N VAL A 162 17.64 -1.72 -0.91
CA VAL A 162 18.58 -2.84 -0.90
C VAL A 162 18.91 -3.36 -2.28
N GLY A 163 18.18 -2.95 -3.31
CA GLY A 163 18.45 -3.30 -4.69
C GLY A 163 17.46 -2.72 -5.67
N ARG A 164 17.83 -2.79 -6.97
CA ARG A 164 16.97 -2.45 -8.10
C ARG A 164 17.10 -3.54 -9.15
N LEU A 165 15.99 -3.99 -9.66
CA LEU A 165 15.90 -4.88 -10.81
C LEU A 165 15.45 -4.04 -12.00
N GLU A 166 16.34 -3.86 -12.96
CA GLU A 166 16.05 -3.07 -14.16
C GLU A 166 15.20 -3.89 -15.12
N ALA A 167 14.19 -3.25 -15.73
CA ALA A 167 13.31 -3.85 -16.73
C ALA A 167 12.72 -5.22 -16.28
N ALA A 168 12.39 -5.36 -15.00
CA ALA A 168 11.90 -6.61 -14.43
C ALA A 168 10.48 -6.95 -14.83
N GLY A 169 9.65 -5.95 -15.20
CA GLY A 169 8.29 -6.12 -15.70
C GLY A 169 8.06 -5.37 -17.00
N PHE A 170 7.04 -5.80 -17.75
CA PHE A 170 6.58 -5.09 -18.94
C PHE A 170 5.07 -4.95 -18.88
N LYS A 171 4.57 -3.71 -18.87
CA LYS A 171 3.13 -3.44 -18.77
C LYS A 171 2.78 -2.10 -19.42
N HIS A 172 1.63 -2.02 -20.05
CA HIS A 172 1.16 -0.82 -20.77
C HIS A 172 2.20 -0.27 -21.76
N GLY A 173 2.87 -1.18 -22.50
CA GLY A 173 3.81 -0.82 -23.54
C GLY A 173 5.18 -0.31 -23.08
N GLN A 174 5.53 -0.47 -21.79
CA GLN A 174 6.84 -0.03 -21.27
C GLN A 174 7.45 -1.01 -20.26
N TRP A 175 8.79 -0.98 -20.19
CA TRP A 175 9.54 -1.67 -19.16
C TRP A 175 9.41 -0.97 -17.81
N ILE A 176 9.36 -1.75 -16.76
CA ILE A 176 9.17 -1.30 -15.38
C ILE A 176 10.29 -1.89 -14.54
N ASP A 177 10.97 -1.03 -13.82
CA ASP A 177 11.94 -1.47 -12.83
C ASP A 177 11.25 -1.84 -11.51
N THR A 178 11.91 -2.65 -10.71
CA THR A 178 11.48 -2.96 -9.35
C THR A 178 12.55 -2.51 -8.37
N VAL A 179 12.20 -1.63 -7.45
CA VAL A 179 13.05 -1.25 -6.32
C VAL A 179 12.68 -2.11 -5.12
N LEU A 180 13.68 -2.78 -4.57
CA LEU A 180 13.56 -3.56 -3.35
C LEU A 180 13.99 -2.70 -2.17
N MET A 181 13.10 -2.57 -1.19
CA MET A 181 13.40 -1.91 0.08
C MET A 181 13.21 -2.89 1.23
N GLN A 182 13.91 -2.66 2.33
CA GLN A 182 13.89 -3.54 3.49
C GLN A 182 13.88 -2.73 4.78
N ARG A 183 13.08 -3.19 5.74
CA ARG A 183 13.02 -2.69 7.10
C ARG A 183 13.15 -3.84 8.10
N VAL A 184 13.93 -3.60 9.16
CA VAL A 184 14.03 -4.50 10.31
C VAL A 184 12.74 -4.38 11.14
N LEU A 185 12.22 -5.52 11.62
CA LEU A 185 11.11 -5.62 12.56
C LEU A 185 11.61 -6.16 13.91
N GLY A 186 11.12 -5.57 14.98
CA GLY A 186 11.46 -6.00 16.34
C GLY A 186 12.97 -6.13 16.57
N ALA A 187 13.42 -7.27 17.08
CA ALA A 187 14.84 -7.53 17.35
C ALA A 187 15.70 -7.81 16.08
N GLY A 188 15.08 -7.94 14.91
CA GLY A 188 15.78 -8.20 13.67
C GLY A 188 16.66 -9.45 13.73
N ALA A 189 17.92 -9.30 13.34
CA ALA A 189 18.94 -10.36 13.39
C ALA A 189 19.77 -10.37 14.68
N ASN A 190 19.44 -9.52 15.67
CA ASN A 190 20.20 -9.40 16.89
C ASN A 190 19.95 -10.54 17.88
N THR A 191 18.89 -11.30 17.72
CA THR A 191 18.55 -12.50 18.49
C THR A 191 18.12 -13.62 17.57
N LEU A 192 18.28 -14.87 18.01
CA LEU A 192 17.69 -16.00 17.30
C LEU A 192 16.16 -15.92 17.41
N PRO A 193 15.44 -16.23 16.33
CA PRO A 193 13.98 -16.35 16.39
C PRO A 193 13.58 -17.59 17.18
N GLU A 194 12.55 -17.47 18.00
CA GLU A 194 11.94 -18.59 18.72
C GLU A 194 11.05 -19.44 17.82
#